data_bb28662229d4a8b47031b715e30c326e
#
_entry.id   bb28662229d4a8b47031b715e30c326e
#
_cell.length_a   1.000
_cell.length_b   1.000
_cell.length_c   1.000
_cell.angle_alpha   90.00
_cell.angle_beta   90.00
_cell.angle_gamma   90.00
#
_symmetry.space_group_name_H-M   'P 1'
#
loop_
_entity.id
_entity.type
_entity.pdbx_description
1 polymer ?
#
loop_
_entity_poly.entity_id
_entity_poly.type
_entity_poly.pdbx_seq_one_letter_code
_entity_poly.pdbx_strand_id
1 'polypeptide(L)'
;IDALSGIERKNRFFKQLNKIYNRVANSYDSINKQALQKLTNSDFIKAFDQVPYVIKGMENLPDEATNIFFYNHLASIEENGLANGHQFSIDSHFISAKILFPKYGDGGQRIARYSRNTEFWRYNYYENLDYIFVHTPESDYLNETQEQKKKRKSKLFIETQNIFDQNRPLVIAPEGTSETEDNLTPNSPGPLKPGA
;
A
#
# COMPACT_ATOMS: atom_id res chain seq x y z
N ILE A 1 -13.28 -21.22 24.18
CA ILE A 1 -13.83 -19.84 24.10
C ILE A 1 -12.89 -18.96 23.27
N ASP A 2 -11.57 -19.06 23.47
CA ASP A 2 -10.62 -18.21 22.75
C ASP A 2 -10.53 -18.47 21.24
N ALA A 3 -10.65 -19.70 20.79
CA ALA A 3 -10.58 -20.04 19.36
C ALA A 3 -11.78 -19.48 18.58
N LEU A 4 -13.00 -19.58 19.12
CA LEU A 4 -14.20 -19.02 18.47
C LEU A 4 -14.12 -17.48 18.39
N SER A 5 -13.67 -16.84 19.47
CA SER A 5 -13.48 -15.38 19.47
C SER A 5 -12.41 -14.92 18.44
N GLY A 6 -11.37 -15.73 18.21
CA GLY A 6 -10.37 -15.50 17.19
C GLY A 6 -10.94 -15.57 15.77
N ILE A 7 -11.75 -16.61 15.50
CA ILE A 7 -12.43 -16.77 14.20
C ILE A 7 -13.40 -15.62 13.95
N GLU A 8 -14.18 -15.21 14.93
CA GLU A 8 -15.10 -14.08 14.77
C GLU A 8 -14.38 -12.76 14.52
N ARG A 9 -13.25 -12.51 15.20
CA ARG A 9 -12.41 -11.32 14.95
C ARG A 9 -11.85 -11.33 13.52
N LYS A 10 -11.29 -12.47 13.08
CA LYS A 10 -10.80 -12.66 11.71
C LYS A 10 -11.91 -12.38 10.70
N ASN A 11 -13.08 -12.95 10.88
CA ASN A 11 -14.22 -12.74 9.97
C ASN A 11 -14.67 -11.27 9.92
N ARG A 12 -14.73 -10.58 11.05
CA ARG A 12 -15.05 -9.15 11.09
C ARG A 12 -14.02 -8.32 10.37
N PHE A 13 -12.73 -8.61 10.57
CA PHE A 13 -11.62 -7.95 9.88
C PHE A 13 -11.75 -8.08 8.36
N PHE A 14 -11.90 -9.30 7.84
CA PHE A 14 -12.09 -9.53 6.39
C PHE A 14 -13.34 -8.88 5.83
N LYS A 15 -14.42 -8.90 6.56
CA LYS A 15 -15.66 -8.21 6.17
C LYS A 15 -15.41 -6.68 6.05
N GLN A 16 -14.61 -6.12 6.94
CA GLN A 16 -14.24 -4.71 6.85
C GLN A 16 -13.30 -4.44 5.67
N LEU A 17 -12.30 -5.29 5.42
CA LEU A 17 -11.43 -5.17 4.24
C LEU A 17 -12.24 -5.20 2.94
N ASN A 18 -13.20 -6.10 2.82
CA ASN A 18 -14.07 -6.16 1.64
C ASN A 18 -14.89 -4.89 1.44
N LYS A 19 -15.40 -4.28 2.51
CA LYS A 19 -16.09 -2.97 2.44
C LYS A 19 -15.16 -1.86 1.97
N ILE A 20 -13.93 -1.81 2.49
CA ILE A 20 -12.91 -0.84 2.08
C ILE A 20 -12.62 -1.00 0.60
N TYR A 21 -12.34 -2.23 0.14
CA TYR A 21 -12.08 -2.51 -1.26
C TYR A 21 -13.23 -2.03 -2.16
N ASN A 22 -14.46 -2.45 -1.86
CA ASN A 22 -15.62 -2.11 -2.69
C ASN A 22 -15.86 -0.60 -2.76
N ARG A 23 -15.66 0.13 -1.67
CA ARG A 23 -15.76 1.58 -1.70
C ARG A 23 -14.71 2.20 -2.60
N VAL A 24 -13.44 1.82 -2.42
CA VAL A 24 -12.34 2.39 -3.18
C VAL A 24 -12.41 2.01 -4.66
N ALA A 25 -12.58 0.71 -4.96
CA ALA A 25 -12.58 0.23 -6.34
C ALA A 25 -13.78 0.75 -7.16
N ASN A 26 -14.89 1.08 -6.51
CA ASN A 26 -16.09 1.64 -7.15
C ASN A 26 -16.24 3.15 -6.97
N SER A 27 -15.21 3.82 -6.47
CA SER A 27 -15.18 5.29 -6.44
C SER A 27 -14.95 5.81 -7.85
N TYR A 28 -15.87 6.63 -8.33
CA TYR A 28 -15.77 7.26 -9.64
C TYR A 28 -15.07 8.63 -9.53
N ASP A 29 -14.64 9.19 -10.65
CA ASP A 29 -13.84 10.43 -10.80
C ASP A 29 -14.37 11.68 -10.05
N SER A 30 -15.57 11.61 -9.49
CA SER A 30 -16.18 12.72 -8.73
C SER A 30 -15.64 12.90 -7.31
N ILE A 31 -14.87 11.94 -6.79
CA ILE A 31 -14.33 12.02 -5.42
C ILE A 31 -12.90 12.54 -5.46
N ASN A 32 -12.63 13.55 -4.65
CA ASN A 32 -11.25 14.00 -4.43
C ASN A 32 -10.41 12.84 -3.88
N LYS A 33 -9.36 12.46 -4.60
CA LYS A 33 -8.49 11.32 -4.27
C LYS A 33 -7.87 11.42 -2.87
N GLN A 34 -7.47 12.63 -2.44
CA GLN A 34 -6.94 12.83 -1.08
C GLN A 34 -8.01 12.61 0.00
N ALA A 35 -9.24 13.05 -0.25
CA ALA A 35 -10.35 12.79 0.67
C ALA A 35 -10.65 11.28 0.76
N LEU A 36 -10.59 10.57 -0.37
CA LEU A 36 -10.74 9.13 -0.41
C LEU A 36 -9.61 8.41 0.34
N GLN A 37 -8.35 8.86 0.19
CA GLN A 37 -7.22 8.34 0.96
C GLN A 37 -7.42 8.50 2.47
N LYS A 38 -7.82 9.70 2.93
CA LYS A 38 -8.08 9.97 4.36
C LYS A 38 -9.20 9.08 4.92
N LEU A 39 -10.30 8.96 4.18
CA LEU A 39 -11.40 8.08 4.55
C LEU A 39 -10.96 6.62 4.62
N THR A 40 -10.18 6.17 3.63
CA THR A 40 -9.64 4.82 3.55
C THR A 40 -8.72 4.52 4.74
N ASN A 41 -7.80 5.45 5.10
CA ASN A 41 -6.95 5.29 6.29
C ASN A 41 -7.79 5.21 7.58
N SER A 42 -8.83 6.03 7.71
CA SER A 42 -9.75 5.98 8.86
C SER A 42 -10.47 4.64 8.97
N ASP A 43 -10.84 4.04 7.87
CA ASP A 43 -11.49 2.72 7.86
C ASP A 43 -10.50 1.58 8.13
N PHE A 44 -9.25 1.68 7.64
CA PHE A 44 -8.20 0.74 8.00
C PHE A 44 -7.85 0.81 9.50
N ILE A 45 -7.86 2.01 10.12
CA ILE A 45 -7.71 2.13 11.58
C ILE A 45 -8.76 1.26 12.27
N LYS A 46 -10.04 1.43 11.91
CA LYS A 46 -11.15 0.65 12.49
C LYS A 46 -11.02 -0.86 12.23
N ALA A 47 -10.48 -1.24 11.07
CA ALA A 47 -10.23 -2.64 10.76
C ALA A 47 -9.11 -3.21 11.65
N PHE A 48 -7.97 -2.53 11.72
CA PHE A 48 -6.83 -2.97 12.52
C PHE A 48 -7.12 -2.98 14.02
N ASP A 49 -8.00 -2.12 14.52
CA ASP A 49 -8.40 -2.12 15.94
C ASP A 49 -9.19 -3.39 16.35
N GLN A 50 -9.59 -4.22 15.38
CA GLN A 50 -10.25 -5.51 15.64
C GLN A 50 -9.28 -6.66 15.85
N VAL A 51 -8.00 -6.48 15.57
CA VAL A 51 -6.95 -7.49 15.69
C VAL A 51 -5.85 -7.00 16.61
N PRO A 52 -5.20 -7.88 17.38
CA PRO A 52 -4.12 -7.45 18.27
C PRO A 52 -2.90 -7.03 17.45
N TYR A 53 -2.27 -5.95 17.85
CA TYR A 53 -0.99 -5.48 17.31
C TYR A 53 -0.19 -4.74 18.37
N VAL A 54 1.11 -4.58 18.13
CA VAL A 54 2.00 -3.77 18.95
C VAL A 54 2.79 -2.85 18.03
N ILE A 55 2.83 -1.57 18.36
CA ILE A 55 3.70 -0.58 17.69
C ILE A 55 4.75 -0.13 18.69
N LYS A 56 6.01 -0.10 18.28
CA LYS A 56 7.13 0.42 19.06
C LYS A 56 7.89 1.45 18.24
N GLY A 57 8.53 2.42 18.89
CA GLY A 57 9.38 3.38 18.22
C GLY A 57 8.64 4.55 17.57
N MET A 58 7.36 4.80 17.92
CA MET A 58 6.61 5.95 17.40
C MET A 58 7.29 7.29 17.73
N GLU A 59 8.03 7.35 18.81
CA GLU A 59 8.84 8.48 19.24
C GLU A 59 10.02 8.80 18.31
N ASN A 60 10.41 7.85 17.46
CA ASN A 60 11.52 8.02 16.50
C ASN A 60 11.04 8.57 15.14
N LEU A 61 9.74 8.75 14.95
CA LEU A 61 9.22 9.35 13.73
C LEU A 61 9.64 10.81 13.64
N PRO A 62 10.15 11.28 12.47
CA PRO A 62 10.49 12.68 12.27
C PRO A 62 9.26 13.58 12.50
N ASP A 63 9.49 14.83 12.87
CA ASP A 63 8.39 15.77 13.10
C ASP A 63 7.75 16.25 11.79
N GLU A 64 8.53 16.34 10.73
CA GLU A 64 8.05 16.75 9.41
C GLU A 64 7.56 15.55 8.61
N ALA A 65 6.49 15.75 7.84
CA ALA A 65 5.89 14.73 6.99
C ALA A 65 6.73 14.44 5.73
N THR A 66 7.51 15.42 5.24
CA THR A 66 8.30 15.33 4.00
C THR A 66 9.50 14.40 4.17
N ASN A 67 9.23 13.10 4.17
CA ASN A 67 10.22 12.05 4.32
C ASN A 67 9.87 10.83 3.45
N ILE A 68 10.87 10.01 3.15
CA ILE A 68 10.68 8.70 2.54
C ILE A 68 10.69 7.66 3.66
N PHE A 69 9.60 6.92 3.77
CA PHE A 69 9.43 5.84 4.72
C PHE A 69 9.63 4.50 4.02
N PHE A 70 10.70 3.80 4.39
CA PHE A 70 10.98 2.47 3.88
C PHE A 70 10.41 1.42 4.81
N TYR A 71 9.89 0.34 4.23
CA TYR A 71 9.39 -0.80 4.99
C TYR A 71 9.66 -2.11 4.26
N ASN A 72 9.76 -3.20 5.01
CA ASN A 72 9.85 -4.54 4.45
C ASN A 72 8.46 -5.01 4.02
N HIS A 73 8.35 -5.48 2.78
CA HIS A 73 7.06 -5.91 2.23
C HIS A 73 6.86 -7.41 2.45
N LEU A 74 5.86 -7.75 3.25
CA LEU A 74 5.49 -9.14 3.51
C LEU A 74 4.63 -9.71 2.39
N ALA A 75 4.86 -10.97 2.04
CA ALA A 75 4.02 -11.67 1.08
C ALA A 75 2.57 -11.76 1.58
N SER A 76 1.64 -11.50 0.69
CA SER A 76 0.23 -11.78 0.96
C SER A 76 0.02 -13.29 0.96
N ILE A 77 -0.62 -13.83 1.97
CA ILE A 77 -1.05 -15.23 2.03
C ILE A 77 -2.33 -15.33 1.20
N GLU A 78 -2.43 -16.32 0.28
CA GLU A 78 -3.61 -16.49 -0.57
C GLU A 78 -4.93 -16.57 0.21
N GLU A 79 -4.89 -17.20 1.37
CA GLU A 79 -6.03 -17.32 2.30
C GLU A 79 -6.55 -15.95 2.79
N ASN A 80 -5.76 -14.91 2.65
CA ASN A 80 -6.11 -13.54 3.03
C ASN A 80 -6.61 -12.70 1.84
N GLY A 81 -6.84 -13.32 0.68
CA GLY A 81 -7.44 -12.69 -0.48
C GLY A 81 -8.95 -12.49 -0.33
N LEU A 82 -9.48 -11.46 -0.99
CA LEU A 82 -10.92 -11.30 -1.17
C LEU A 82 -11.45 -12.28 -2.22
N ALA A 83 -12.76 -12.52 -2.22
CA ALA A 83 -13.40 -13.44 -3.16
C ALA A 83 -13.17 -13.10 -4.65
N ASN A 84 -12.84 -11.85 -4.96
CA ASN A 84 -12.52 -11.39 -6.32
C ASN A 84 -11.01 -11.53 -6.65
N GLY A 85 -10.21 -12.15 -5.78
CA GLY A 85 -8.77 -12.34 -5.94
C GLY A 85 -7.91 -11.15 -5.47
N HIS A 86 -8.50 -10.03 -5.02
CA HIS A 86 -7.72 -8.91 -4.53
C HIS A 86 -7.03 -9.26 -3.20
N GLN A 87 -5.72 -9.04 -3.15
CA GLN A 87 -4.91 -9.20 -1.96
C GLN A 87 -4.41 -7.84 -1.50
N PHE A 88 -4.71 -7.48 -0.27
CA PHE A 88 -4.17 -6.26 0.33
C PHE A 88 -2.71 -6.44 0.74
N SER A 89 -1.90 -5.43 0.47
CA SER A 89 -0.62 -5.24 1.16
C SER A 89 -0.91 -4.75 2.58
N ILE A 90 -1.19 -5.67 3.49
CA ILE A 90 -1.64 -5.38 4.86
C ILE A 90 -0.60 -4.54 5.60
N ASP A 91 0.68 -4.85 5.46
CA ASP A 91 1.81 -4.11 6.00
C ASP A 91 1.79 -2.63 5.59
N SER A 92 1.70 -2.35 4.29
CA SER A 92 1.70 -0.98 3.80
C SER A 92 0.46 -0.19 4.23
N HIS A 93 -0.71 -0.84 4.29
CA HIS A 93 -1.93 -0.21 4.80
C HIS A 93 -1.85 0.03 6.30
N PHE A 94 -1.21 -0.88 7.05
CA PHE A 94 -0.97 -0.71 8.48
C PHE A 94 -0.08 0.50 8.76
N ILE A 95 1.06 0.60 8.05
CA ILE A 95 1.97 1.74 8.18
C ILE A 95 1.24 3.06 7.90
N SER A 96 0.51 3.12 6.78
CA SER A 96 -0.24 4.33 6.44
C SER A 96 -1.31 4.68 7.48
N ALA A 97 -2.10 3.71 7.92
CA ALA A 97 -3.26 3.97 8.77
C ALA A 97 -2.90 4.09 10.27
N LYS A 98 -1.94 3.29 10.76
CA LYS A 98 -1.63 3.22 12.21
C LYS A 98 -0.36 3.96 12.61
N ILE A 99 0.47 4.35 11.65
CA ILE A 99 1.73 5.04 11.93
C ILE A 99 1.70 6.46 11.34
N LEU A 100 1.57 6.60 10.03
CA LEU A 100 1.71 7.89 9.37
C LEU A 100 0.48 8.79 9.54
N PHE A 101 -0.70 8.25 9.31
CA PHE A 101 -1.94 9.04 9.38
C PHE A 101 -2.21 9.64 10.77
N PRO A 102 -1.99 8.94 11.90
CA PRO A 102 -2.10 9.53 13.22
C PRO A 102 -1.07 10.64 13.51
N LYS A 103 0.15 10.52 12.99
CA LYS A 103 1.24 11.50 13.20
C LYS A 103 1.07 12.73 12.32
N TYR A 104 0.74 12.55 11.02
CA TYR A 104 0.82 13.62 10.02
C TYR A 104 -0.54 14.03 9.44
N GLY A 105 -1.64 13.34 9.77
CA GLY A 105 -2.94 13.55 9.12
C GLY A 105 -2.97 13.08 7.65
N ASP A 106 -1.91 12.40 7.21
CA ASP A 106 -1.74 11.83 5.87
C ASP A 106 -1.09 10.44 5.99
N GLY A 107 -1.65 9.44 5.31
CA GLY A 107 -1.12 8.08 5.31
C GLY A 107 0.06 7.85 4.36
N GLY A 108 0.52 8.90 3.71
CA GLY A 108 1.60 8.88 2.74
C GLY A 108 1.17 8.41 1.35
N GLN A 109 1.90 8.91 0.36
CA GLN A 109 1.78 8.48 -1.02
C GLN A 109 2.56 7.18 -1.21
N ARG A 110 1.98 6.22 -1.92
CA ARG A 110 2.62 4.91 -2.11
C ARG A 110 3.04 4.69 -3.55
N ILE A 111 4.14 3.96 -3.70
CA ILE A 111 4.58 3.45 -4.99
C ILE A 111 4.11 1.99 -5.09
N ALA A 112 3.51 1.64 -6.22
CA ALA A 112 3.08 0.28 -6.52
C ALA A 112 3.52 -0.12 -7.92
N ARG A 113 3.78 -1.43 -8.13
CA ARG A 113 3.98 -1.92 -9.49
C ARG A 113 2.69 -1.77 -10.30
N TYR A 114 2.84 -1.51 -11.58
CA TYR A 114 1.72 -1.56 -12.49
C TYR A 114 1.10 -2.96 -12.50
N SER A 115 -0.25 -3.03 -12.60
CA SER A 115 -0.96 -4.30 -12.55
C SER A 115 -0.57 -5.20 -13.73
N ARG A 116 -0.55 -6.51 -13.52
CA ARG A 116 -0.48 -7.48 -14.62
C ARG A 116 -1.77 -7.41 -15.44
N ASN A 117 -1.74 -7.89 -16.67
CA ASN A 117 -2.91 -7.91 -17.54
C ASN A 117 -4.09 -8.76 -17.00
N THR A 118 -3.83 -9.62 -16.02
CA THR A 118 -4.84 -10.47 -15.35
C THR A 118 -5.37 -9.87 -14.05
N GLU A 119 -4.83 -8.72 -13.59
CA GLU A 119 -5.13 -8.12 -12.29
C GLU A 119 -5.95 -6.83 -12.42
N PHE A 120 -6.97 -6.81 -13.28
CA PHE A 120 -7.79 -5.62 -13.54
C PHE A 120 -8.46 -5.04 -12.28
N TRP A 121 -8.84 -5.89 -11.31
CA TRP A 121 -9.41 -5.45 -10.02
C TRP A 121 -8.42 -4.65 -9.16
N ARG A 122 -7.13 -4.88 -9.33
CA ARG A 122 -6.07 -4.20 -8.59
C ARG A 122 -5.87 -2.77 -9.08
N TYR A 123 -5.92 -2.56 -10.40
CA TYR A 123 -5.66 -1.27 -11.02
C TYR A 123 -6.62 -0.21 -10.49
N ASN A 124 -7.93 -0.43 -10.54
CA ASN A 124 -8.92 0.55 -10.08
C ASN A 124 -8.74 0.91 -8.60
N TYR A 125 -8.40 -0.06 -7.77
CA TYR A 125 -8.16 0.20 -6.35
C TYR A 125 -6.99 1.17 -6.12
N TYR A 126 -5.86 0.92 -6.77
CA TYR A 126 -4.68 1.77 -6.60
C TYR A 126 -4.78 3.09 -7.35
N GLU A 127 -5.40 3.12 -8.52
CA GLU A 127 -5.65 4.34 -9.30
C GLU A 127 -6.55 5.32 -8.53
N ASN A 128 -7.63 4.82 -7.91
CA ASN A 128 -8.53 5.64 -7.11
C ASN A 128 -7.88 6.18 -5.83
N LEU A 129 -6.89 5.48 -5.31
CA LEU A 129 -6.05 5.95 -4.20
C LEU A 129 -4.84 6.76 -4.65
N ASP A 130 -4.76 7.11 -5.93
CA ASP A 130 -3.72 7.95 -6.50
C ASP A 130 -2.29 7.39 -6.33
N TYR A 131 -2.11 6.05 -6.36
CA TYR A 131 -0.79 5.45 -6.23
C TYR A 131 0.10 5.81 -7.42
N ILE A 132 1.38 6.03 -7.15
CA ILE A 132 2.39 6.19 -8.18
C ILE A 132 2.76 4.81 -8.73
N PHE A 133 2.54 4.60 -10.03
CA PHE A 133 2.83 3.31 -10.65
C PHE A 133 4.25 3.24 -11.21
N VAL A 134 4.94 2.16 -10.85
CA VAL A 134 6.23 1.80 -11.46
C VAL A 134 6.07 0.55 -12.33
N HIS A 135 6.77 0.51 -13.45
CA HIS A 135 6.77 -0.64 -14.34
C HIS A 135 7.91 -1.58 -13.96
N THR A 136 7.59 -2.85 -13.92
CA THR A 136 8.52 -3.96 -13.73
C THR A 136 8.55 -4.80 -15.00
N PRO A 137 9.42 -5.80 -15.12
CA PRO A 137 9.39 -6.75 -16.25
C PRO A 137 8.01 -7.36 -16.48
N GLU A 138 7.22 -7.52 -15.43
CA GLU A 138 5.84 -8.03 -15.52
C GLU A 138 4.87 -7.08 -16.24
N SER A 139 5.28 -5.83 -16.48
CA SER A 139 4.54 -4.83 -17.25
C SER A 139 4.92 -4.79 -18.74
N ASP A 140 5.79 -5.67 -19.21
CA ASP A 140 6.27 -5.69 -20.61
C ASP A 140 5.16 -5.94 -21.64
N TYR A 141 4.03 -6.53 -21.21
CA TYR A 141 2.84 -6.68 -22.06
C TYR A 141 2.29 -5.34 -22.61
N LEU A 142 2.65 -4.21 -22.00
CA LEU A 142 2.26 -2.88 -22.45
C LEU A 142 2.99 -2.43 -23.73
N ASN A 143 4.05 -3.15 -24.12
CA ASN A 143 4.83 -2.90 -25.35
C ASN A 143 5.26 -1.44 -25.54
N GLU A 144 5.69 -0.77 -24.47
CA GLU A 144 6.09 0.63 -24.51
C GLU A 144 7.29 0.87 -25.43
N THR A 145 7.23 1.91 -26.24
CA THR A 145 8.37 2.41 -27.00
C THR A 145 9.42 3.03 -26.06
N GLN A 146 10.65 3.23 -26.55
CA GLN A 146 11.72 3.87 -25.77
C GLN A 146 11.35 5.31 -25.37
N GLU A 147 10.62 6.03 -26.21
CA GLU A 147 10.15 7.38 -25.92
C GLU A 147 9.10 7.36 -24.80
N GLN A 148 8.14 6.44 -24.84
CA GLN A 148 7.15 6.24 -23.80
C GLN A 148 7.81 5.89 -22.46
N LYS A 149 8.80 4.99 -22.46
CA LYS A 149 9.60 4.64 -21.27
C LYS A 149 10.31 5.86 -20.67
N LYS A 150 10.92 6.70 -21.54
CA LYS A 150 11.58 7.94 -21.10
C LYS A 150 10.58 8.93 -20.49
N LYS A 151 9.46 9.15 -21.15
CA LYS A 151 8.38 10.03 -20.66
C LYS A 151 7.83 9.56 -19.32
N ARG A 152 7.60 8.27 -19.17
CA ARG A 152 7.12 7.67 -17.89
C ARG A 152 8.12 7.86 -16.75
N LYS A 153 9.43 7.66 -17.01
CA LYS A 153 10.46 7.91 -15.99
C LYS A 153 10.50 9.38 -15.56
N SER A 154 10.40 10.31 -16.51
CA SER A 154 10.32 11.74 -16.18
C SER A 154 9.07 12.09 -15.40
N LYS A 155 7.93 11.49 -15.75
CA LYS A 155 6.66 11.65 -15.00
C LYS A 155 6.80 11.16 -13.57
N LEU A 156 7.38 9.98 -13.35
CA LEU A 156 7.61 9.42 -12.01
C LEU A 156 8.41 10.40 -11.13
N PHE A 157 9.47 10.99 -11.67
CA PHE A 157 10.27 11.97 -10.95
C PHE A 157 9.45 13.20 -10.55
N ILE A 158 8.66 13.75 -11.50
CA ILE A 158 7.79 14.90 -11.25
C ILE A 158 6.73 14.58 -10.20
N GLU A 159 6.09 13.42 -10.29
CA GLU A 159 5.07 12.98 -9.33
C GLU A 159 5.65 12.86 -7.92
N THR A 160 6.85 12.28 -7.81
CA THR A 160 7.55 12.16 -6.53
C THR A 160 7.91 13.53 -5.95
N GLN A 161 8.42 14.46 -6.78
CA GLN A 161 8.72 15.81 -6.36
C GLN A 161 7.46 16.54 -5.86
N ASN A 162 6.35 16.43 -6.57
CA ASN A 162 5.07 17.03 -6.17
C ASN A 162 4.57 16.54 -4.81
N ILE A 163 4.86 15.29 -4.41
CA ILE A 163 4.52 14.78 -3.07
C ILE A 163 5.26 15.57 -2.00
N PHE A 164 6.56 15.78 -2.19
CA PHE A 164 7.37 16.56 -1.24
C PHE A 164 6.99 18.05 -1.22
N ASP A 165 6.68 18.64 -2.37
CA ASP A 165 6.22 20.03 -2.46
C ASP A 165 4.88 20.23 -1.73
N GLN A 166 4.06 19.18 -1.61
CA GLN A 166 2.83 19.16 -0.82
C GLN A 166 3.03 18.82 0.66
N ASN A 167 4.27 18.70 1.12
CA ASN A 167 4.62 18.29 2.49
C ASN A 167 3.98 16.96 2.89
N ARG A 168 4.07 15.94 2.03
CA ARG A 168 3.48 14.61 2.22
C ARG A 168 4.54 13.53 2.33
N PRO A 169 4.30 12.47 3.13
CA PRO A 169 5.20 11.33 3.20
C PRO A 169 5.13 10.49 1.91
N LEU A 170 6.28 9.93 1.52
CA LEU A 170 6.38 8.90 0.49
C LEU A 170 6.68 7.55 1.15
N VAL A 171 5.99 6.50 0.74
CA VAL A 171 6.10 5.17 1.34
C VAL A 171 6.53 4.15 0.29
N ILE A 172 7.64 3.47 0.53
CA ILE A 172 8.29 2.59 -0.44
C ILE A 172 8.72 1.26 0.21
N ALA A 173 8.44 0.16 -0.48
CA ALA A 173 9.09 -1.13 -0.21
C ALA A 173 10.28 -1.31 -1.17
N PRO A 174 11.51 -1.09 -0.71
CA PRO A 174 12.68 -1.01 -1.60
C PRO A 174 13.08 -2.38 -2.18
N GLU A 175 12.67 -3.48 -1.55
CA GLU A 175 12.89 -4.83 -2.09
C GLU A 175 12.16 -5.02 -3.44
N GLY A 176 11.09 -4.26 -3.68
CA GLY A 176 10.28 -4.34 -4.90
C GLY A 176 9.57 -5.68 -5.13
N THR A 177 9.66 -6.60 -4.17
CA THR A 177 8.96 -7.88 -4.09
C THR A 177 8.51 -8.10 -2.67
N SER A 178 7.48 -8.93 -2.48
CA SER A 178 7.11 -9.42 -1.15
C SER A 178 8.02 -10.57 -0.75
N GLU A 179 8.46 -10.58 0.50
CA GLU A 179 9.16 -11.73 1.07
C GLU A 179 8.16 -12.82 1.45
N THR A 180 8.50 -14.08 1.18
CA THR A 180 7.73 -15.24 1.65
C THR A 180 8.14 -15.59 3.07
N GLU A 181 7.24 -16.25 3.82
CA GLU A 181 7.53 -16.69 5.20
C GLU A 181 8.81 -17.55 5.28
N ASP A 182 9.11 -18.32 4.25
CA ASP A 182 10.31 -19.17 4.19
C ASP A 182 11.62 -18.37 4.13
N ASN A 183 11.57 -17.12 3.69
CA ASN A 183 12.72 -16.21 3.56
C ASN A 183 12.80 -15.19 4.71
N LEU A 184 11.77 -15.13 5.55
CA LEU A 184 11.74 -14.22 6.71
C LEU A 184 12.54 -14.81 7.86
N THR A 185 13.81 -14.50 7.93
CA THR A 185 14.48 -14.53 9.22
C THR A 185 14.36 -13.14 9.85
N PRO A 186 14.11 -13.01 11.16
CA PRO A 186 13.95 -11.71 11.83
C PRO A 186 15.11 -10.72 11.62
N ASN A 187 16.25 -11.21 11.14
CA ASN A 187 17.50 -10.48 10.98
C ASN A 187 17.99 -10.41 9.52
N SER A 188 17.20 -10.84 8.56
CA SER A 188 17.63 -10.89 7.14
C SER A 188 16.51 -10.33 6.24
N PRO A 189 16.42 -9.00 6.13
CA PRO A 189 15.57 -8.40 5.11
C PRO A 189 16.06 -8.82 3.72
N GLY A 190 15.14 -8.92 2.77
CA GLY A 190 15.48 -9.19 1.38
C GLY A 190 16.46 -8.17 0.80
N PRO A 191 17.24 -8.53 -0.22
CA PRO A 191 18.19 -7.61 -0.82
C PRO A 191 17.48 -6.43 -1.47
N LEU A 192 17.99 -5.21 -1.24
CA LEU A 192 17.52 -4.02 -1.93
C LEU A 192 17.72 -4.17 -3.43
N LYS A 193 16.71 -3.79 -4.21
CA LYS A 193 16.86 -3.76 -5.66
C LYS A 193 17.69 -2.57 -6.11
N PRO A 194 18.51 -2.72 -7.16
CA PRO A 194 19.25 -1.62 -7.73
C PRO A 194 18.31 -0.48 -8.13
N GLY A 195 18.58 0.72 -7.64
CA GLY A 195 17.78 1.92 -7.92
C GLY A 195 16.61 2.16 -6.97
N ALA A 196 16.54 1.41 -5.85
CA ALA A 196 15.61 1.69 -4.75
C ALA A 196 16.02 2.94 -3.96
#